data_be2db921e7ed72794e9e23317a4c9472
#
_entry.id   be2db921e7ed72794e9e23317a4c9472
#
_cell.length_a   1.000
_cell.length_b   1.000
_cell.length_c   1.000
_cell.angle_alpha   90.00
_cell.angle_beta   90.00
_cell.angle_gamma   90.00
#
_symmetry.space_group_name_H-M   'P 1'
#
loop_
_entity.id
_entity.type
_entity.pdbx_description
1 polymer ?
#
loop_
_entity_poly.entity_id
_entity_poly.type
_entity_poly.pdbx_seq_one_letter_code
_entity_poly.pdbx_strand_id
1 'polypeptide(L)'
;MNVNMDYYRIFYYVAKYGNFTKAARTLGNSQPNVTRAMNCLEQQLQCSLFIRTNRGVQLTPEGERLYVRVSAAMTQLFAAEEELGDSGGLSRGSISIGATETALNIFLLEKLKSFHMKYPGIRLKLYNHSTPQAVEAVKSGKIEFAVVTTPVEMKPPLKKIVLQSFREILVG
;
A
#
# COMPACT_ATOMS: atom_id res chain seq x y z
N MET A 1 -20.72 -0.67 17.39
CA MET A 1 -19.31 -0.48 17.70
C MET A 1 -18.89 0.90 17.20
N ASN A 2 -18.51 1.81 18.03
CA ASN A 2 -18.13 3.18 17.61
C ASN A 2 -16.65 3.42 17.97
N VAL A 3 -15.76 2.80 17.19
CA VAL A 3 -14.31 2.97 17.35
C VAL A 3 -13.91 4.34 16.79
N ASN A 4 -13.10 5.10 17.54
CA ASN A 4 -12.57 6.37 17.04
C ASN A 4 -11.71 6.14 15.80
N MET A 5 -11.99 6.86 14.71
CA MET A 5 -11.26 6.76 13.44
C MET A 5 -9.77 7.10 13.59
N ASP A 6 -9.39 7.95 14.52
CA ASP A 6 -7.97 8.24 14.80
C ASP A 6 -7.20 7.00 15.27
N TYR A 7 -7.85 6.05 15.95
CA TYR A 7 -7.19 4.82 16.36
C TYR A 7 -6.79 3.96 15.16
N TYR A 8 -7.58 3.92 14.09
CA TYR A 8 -7.21 3.21 12.86
C TYR A 8 -6.06 3.91 12.12
N ARG A 9 -6.02 5.23 12.12
CA ARG A 9 -4.89 6.01 11.57
C ARG A 9 -3.60 5.73 12.35
N ILE A 10 -3.67 5.75 13.67
CA ILE A 10 -2.53 5.44 14.54
C ILE A 10 -2.08 3.98 14.32
N PHE A 11 -3.02 3.04 14.29
CA PHE A 11 -2.77 1.63 13.99
C PHE A 11 -2.02 1.44 12.67
N TYR A 12 -2.47 2.12 11.61
CA TYR A 12 -1.83 2.08 10.30
C TYR A 12 -0.34 2.44 10.38
N TYR A 13 -0.01 3.53 11.06
CA TYR A 13 1.39 3.97 11.15
C TYR A 13 2.24 3.07 12.06
N VAL A 14 1.69 2.57 13.16
CA VAL A 14 2.40 1.61 14.03
C VAL A 14 2.69 0.32 13.29
N ALA A 15 1.72 -0.22 12.57
CA ALA A 15 1.86 -1.42 11.74
C ALA A 15 2.87 -1.22 10.60
N LYS A 16 2.75 -0.10 9.88
CA LYS A 16 3.63 0.26 8.76
C LYS A 16 5.10 0.35 9.15
N TYR A 17 5.40 0.90 10.33
CA TYR A 17 6.77 1.10 10.78
C TYR A 17 7.30 -0.01 11.70
N GLY A 18 6.43 -0.87 12.23
CA GLY A 18 6.80 -1.84 13.25
C GLY A 18 7.39 -1.19 14.52
N ASN A 19 7.06 0.09 14.77
CA ASN A 19 7.69 0.87 15.82
C ASN A 19 6.80 2.02 16.32
N PHE A 20 6.44 1.98 17.61
CA PHE A 20 5.60 3.00 18.25
C PHE A 20 6.22 4.39 18.25
N THR A 21 7.51 4.50 18.52
CA THR A 21 8.22 5.79 18.57
C THR A 21 8.27 6.45 17.20
N LYS A 22 8.55 5.67 16.15
CA LYS A 22 8.57 6.16 14.78
C LYS A 22 7.18 6.61 14.31
N ALA A 23 6.15 5.83 14.64
CA ALA A 23 4.77 6.20 14.37
C ALA A 23 4.37 7.49 15.09
N ALA A 24 4.72 7.62 16.38
CA ALA A 24 4.44 8.82 17.16
C ALA A 24 5.07 10.07 16.53
N ARG A 25 6.34 10.01 16.14
CA ARG A 25 7.03 11.13 15.46
C ARG A 25 6.33 11.52 14.15
N THR A 26 5.95 10.54 13.34
CA THR A 26 5.25 10.80 12.07
C THR A 26 3.89 11.46 12.28
N LEU A 27 3.20 11.12 13.38
CA LEU A 27 1.88 11.65 13.73
C LEU A 27 1.93 12.97 14.51
N GLY A 28 3.13 13.50 14.82
CA GLY A 28 3.27 14.67 15.69
C GLY A 28 2.73 14.41 17.10
N ASN A 29 2.83 13.18 17.59
CA ASN A 29 2.24 12.73 18.86
C ASN A 29 3.32 12.16 19.80
N SER A 30 2.97 11.97 21.08
CA SER A 30 3.84 11.30 22.05
C SER A 30 3.69 9.78 21.96
N GLN A 31 4.77 9.04 22.20
CA GLN A 31 4.72 7.58 22.21
C GLN A 31 3.78 7.00 23.28
N PRO A 32 3.64 7.56 24.50
CA PRO A 32 2.64 7.11 25.46
C PRO A 32 1.20 7.25 24.95
N ASN A 33 0.88 8.34 24.25
CA ASN A 33 -0.45 8.54 23.67
C ASN A 33 -0.75 7.51 22.57
N VAL A 34 0.23 7.24 21.70
CA VAL A 34 0.12 6.20 20.65
C VAL A 34 -0.10 4.82 21.28
N THR A 35 0.63 4.50 22.35
CA THR A 35 0.46 3.24 23.09
C THR A 35 -0.94 3.15 23.72
N ARG A 36 -1.42 4.21 24.36
CA ARG A 36 -2.77 4.26 24.93
C ARG A 36 -3.84 4.06 23.86
N ALA A 37 -3.71 4.75 22.73
CA ALA A 37 -4.66 4.61 21.62
C ALA A 37 -4.72 3.17 21.10
N MET A 38 -3.59 2.48 20.98
CA MET A 38 -3.57 1.08 20.55
C MET A 38 -4.18 0.14 21.57
N ASN A 39 -3.89 0.33 22.86
CA ASN A 39 -4.53 -0.45 23.92
C ASN A 39 -6.06 -0.25 23.91
N CYS A 40 -6.53 0.99 23.72
CA CYS A 40 -7.97 1.26 23.59
C CYS A 40 -8.59 0.59 22.36
N LEU A 41 -7.89 0.58 21.21
CA LEU A 41 -8.36 -0.10 20.01
C LEU A 41 -8.47 -1.61 20.22
N GLU A 42 -7.45 -2.23 20.81
CA GLU A 42 -7.44 -3.67 21.13
C GLU A 42 -8.57 -4.04 22.10
N GLN A 43 -8.81 -3.22 23.12
CA GLN A 43 -9.93 -3.41 24.04
C GLN A 43 -11.29 -3.31 23.33
N GLN A 44 -11.48 -2.31 22.47
CA GLN A 44 -12.74 -2.11 21.75
C GLN A 44 -13.00 -3.23 20.72
N LEU A 45 -11.95 -3.76 20.11
CA LEU A 45 -12.03 -4.88 19.17
C LEU A 45 -12.00 -6.25 19.83
N GLN A 46 -11.72 -6.28 21.16
CA GLN A 46 -11.61 -7.51 21.99
C GLN A 46 -10.58 -8.51 21.43
N CYS A 47 -9.50 -8.00 20.82
CA CYS A 47 -8.41 -8.83 20.33
C CYS A 47 -7.08 -8.06 20.39
N SER A 48 -5.97 -8.79 20.53
CA SER A 48 -4.64 -8.22 20.44
C SER A 48 -4.27 -8.04 18.97
N LEU A 49 -3.73 -6.88 18.62
CA LEU A 49 -3.31 -6.54 17.25
C LEU A 49 -1.79 -6.60 17.11
N PHE A 50 -1.06 -6.48 18.24
CA PHE A 50 0.38 -6.38 18.25
C PHE A 50 1.04 -7.36 19.21
N ILE A 51 2.20 -7.88 18.81
CA ILE A 51 3.14 -8.61 19.65
C ILE A 51 4.37 -7.74 19.84
N ARG A 52 4.73 -7.45 21.09
CA ARG A 52 5.96 -6.71 21.42
C ARG A 52 7.14 -7.69 21.39
N THR A 53 8.19 -7.32 20.68
CA THR A 53 9.43 -8.07 20.59
C THR A 53 10.61 -7.19 20.96
N ASN A 54 11.76 -7.78 21.25
CA ASN A 54 13.01 -7.04 21.52
C ASN A 54 13.49 -6.21 20.31
N ARG A 55 12.96 -6.47 19.09
CA ARG A 55 13.30 -5.76 17.85
C ARG A 55 12.23 -4.77 17.40
N GLY A 56 11.18 -4.56 18.20
CA GLY A 56 10.07 -3.68 17.87
C GLY A 56 8.72 -4.35 18.03
N VAL A 57 7.80 -4.09 17.10
CA VAL A 57 6.41 -4.56 17.17
C VAL A 57 6.07 -5.33 15.91
N GLN A 58 5.43 -6.46 16.07
CA GLN A 58 4.89 -7.29 14.98
C GLN A 58 3.37 -7.36 15.10
N LEU A 59 2.69 -7.60 13.99
CA LEU A 59 1.26 -7.82 13.98
C LEU A 59 0.92 -9.24 14.41
N THR A 60 -0.20 -9.39 15.11
CA THR A 60 -0.87 -10.68 15.29
C THR A 60 -1.58 -11.08 13.99
N PRO A 61 -2.08 -12.33 13.84
CA PRO A 61 -2.94 -12.70 12.71
C PRO A 61 -4.19 -11.79 12.59
N GLU A 62 -4.77 -11.36 13.71
CA GLU A 62 -5.86 -10.38 13.77
C GLU A 62 -5.40 -9.00 13.28
N GLY A 63 -4.23 -8.58 13.75
CA GLY A 63 -3.59 -7.32 13.32
C GLY A 63 -3.30 -7.30 11.82
N GLU A 64 -2.82 -8.40 11.25
CA GLU A 64 -2.57 -8.50 9.80
C GLU A 64 -3.86 -8.37 9.00
N ARG A 65 -4.92 -9.08 9.42
CA ARG A 65 -6.25 -8.98 8.77
C ARG A 65 -6.81 -7.55 8.83
N LEU A 66 -6.67 -6.89 9.97
CA LEU A 66 -7.08 -5.49 10.12
C LEU A 66 -6.22 -4.57 9.27
N TYR A 67 -4.90 -4.77 9.25
CA TYR A 67 -3.96 -3.93 8.49
C TYR A 67 -4.25 -3.92 6.99
N VAL A 68 -4.59 -5.07 6.40
CA VAL A 68 -4.99 -5.15 5.00
C VAL A 68 -6.17 -4.21 4.70
N ARG A 69 -7.18 -4.18 5.58
CA ARG A 69 -8.37 -3.34 5.38
C ARG A 69 -8.08 -1.87 5.67
N VAL A 70 -7.39 -1.59 6.77
CA VAL A 70 -7.06 -0.21 7.17
C VAL A 70 -6.10 0.43 6.18
N SER A 71 -5.09 -0.29 5.68
CA SER A 71 -4.16 0.26 4.70
C SER A 71 -4.85 0.61 3.39
N ALA A 72 -5.78 -0.22 2.91
CA ALA A 72 -6.58 0.09 1.73
C ALA A 72 -7.45 1.35 1.94
N ALA A 73 -8.11 1.47 3.10
CA ALA A 73 -8.91 2.65 3.44
C ALA A 73 -8.05 3.91 3.53
N MET A 74 -6.88 3.84 4.18
CA MET A 74 -5.95 4.98 4.29
C MET A 74 -5.41 5.41 2.94
N THR A 75 -5.14 4.47 2.03
CA THR A 75 -4.72 4.80 0.66
C THR A 75 -5.79 5.60 -0.06
N GLN A 76 -7.07 5.22 0.07
CA GLN A 76 -8.18 5.96 -0.53
C GLN A 76 -8.36 7.36 0.08
N LEU A 77 -8.21 7.49 1.39
CA LEU A 77 -8.28 8.79 2.06
C LEU A 77 -7.15 9.72 1.62
N PHE A 78 -5.92 9.22 1.55
CA PHE A 78 -4.79 10.02 1.07
C PHE A 78 -4.96 10.44 -0.40
N ALA A 79 -5.49 9.55 -1.25
CA ALA A 79 -5.79 9.90 -2.64
C ALA A 79 -6.84 11.02 -2.72
N ALA A 80 -7.91 10.93 -1.92
CA ALA A 80 -8.93 11.97 -1.87
C ALA A 80 -8.38 13.30 -1.33
N GLU A 81 -7.53 13.28 -0.30
CA GLU A 81 -6.86 14.49 0.21
C GLU A 81 -5.95 15.12 -0.86
N GLU A 82 -5.21 14.29 -1.62
CA GLU A 82 -4.39 14.79 -2.74
C GLU A 82 -5.26 15.41 -3.84
N GLU A 83 -6.41 14.81 -4.19
CA GLU A 83 -7.35 15.35 -5.17
C GLU A 83 -7.94 16.71 -4.74
N LEU A 84 -8.29 16.85 -3.46
CA LEU A 84 -8.86 18.11 -2.90
C LEU A 84 -7.80 19.20 -2.72
N GLY A 85 -6.56 18.82 -2.44
CA GLY A 85 -5.44 19.76 -2.35
C GLY A 85 -5.02 20.35 -3.69
N ASP A 86 -5.48 19.77 -4.79
CA ASP A 86 -5.16 20.15 -6.16
C ASP A 86 -6.34 20.90 -6.80
N SER A 87 -6.50 22.19 -6.50
CA SER A 87 -7.45 23.09 -7.18
C SER A 87 -7.13 23.29 -8.67
N GLY A 88 -6.36 22.45 -9.30
CA GLY A 88 -5.83 22.64 -10.66
C GLY A 88 -5.45 21.37 -11.41
N GLY A 89 -6.39 20.43 -11.61
CA GLY A 89 -6.23 19.34 -12.59
C GLY A 89 -5.17 18.28 -12.22
N LEU A 90 -5.03 17.25 -13.05
CA LEU A 90 -4.07 16.14 -12.99
C LEU A 90 -2.57 16.53 -12.91
N SER A 91 -2.24 17.63 -12.19
CA SER A 91 -0.91 18.24 -12.20
C SER A 91 0.00 17.80 -11.05
N ARG A 92 -0.53 17.15 -10.02
CA ARG A 92 0.25 16.64 -8.88
C ARG A 92 -0.38 15.35 -8.34
N GLY A 93 0.42 14.52 -7.70
CA GLY A 93 -0.01 13.24 -7.12
C GLY A 93 1.11 12.21 -7.15
N SER A 94 0.86 11.02 -6.63
CA SER A 94 1.80 9.91 -6.77
C SER A 94 1.05 8.62 -7.12
N ILE A 95 1.62 7.86 -8.04
CA ILE A 95 1.12 6.54 -8.43
C ILE A 95 2.19 5.52 -8.09
N SER A 96 1.84 4.52 -7.28
CA SER A 96 2.72 3.41 -6.90
C SER A 96 2.37 2.16 -7.71
N ILE A 97 3.30 1.71 -8.51
CA ILE A 97 3.11 0.65 -9.50
C ILE A 97 4.07 -0.49 -9.20
N GLY A 98 3.55 -1.71 -9.06
CA GLY A 98 4.35 -2.92 -9.03
C GLY A 98 4.52 -3.48 -10.43
N ALA A 99 5.71 -3.99 -10.77
CA ALA A 99 5.91 -4.66 -12.05
C ALA A 99 6.89 -5.82 -11.91
N THR A 100 6.67 -6.89 -12.69
CA THR A 100 7.74 -7.85 -12.96
C THR A 100 8.75 -7.23 -13.91
N GLU A 101 10.00 -7.66 -13.85
CA GLU A 101 11.07 -7.13 -14.70
C GLU A 101 10.73 -7.23 -16.19
N THR A 102 10.20 -8.36 -16.62
CA THR A 102 9.75 -8.58 -18.01
C THR A 102 8.64 -7.60 -18.41
N ALA A 103 7.61 -7.45 -17.57
CA ALA A 103 6.49 -6.55 -17.84
C ALA A 103 6.94 -5.08 -17.84
N LEU A 104 7.87 -4.72 -16.97
CA LEU A 104 8.46 -3.39 -16.91
C LEU A 104 9.19 -3.05 -18.22
N ASN A 105 10.09 -3.92 -18.67
CA ASN A 105 10.95 -3.67 -19.82
C ASN A 105 10.21 -3.76 -21.15
N ILE A 106 9.30 -4.74 -21.33
CA ILE A 106 8.63 -4.97 -22.60
C ILE A 106 7.47 -4.00 -22.83
N PHE A 107 6.78 -3.60 -21.77
CA PHE A 107 5.53 -2.86 -21.93
C PHE A 107 5.50 -1.53 -21.17
N LEU A 108 5.84 -1.54 -19.88
CA LEU A 108 5.47 -0.45 -18.99
C LEU A 108 6.35 0.80 -19.16
N LEU A 109 7.65 0.65 -19.38
CA LEU A 109 8.60 1.79 -19.44
C LEU A 109 8.24 2.82 -20.50
N GLU A 110 7.87 2.39 -21.71
CA GLU A 110 7.48 3.34 -22.78
C GLU A 110 6.19 4.09 -22.43
N LYS A 111 5.22 3.37 -21.85
CA LYS A 111 3.94 3.98 -21.44
C LYS A 111 4.14 4.99 -20.31
N LEU A 112 5.01 4.67 -19.34
CA LEU A 112 5.33 5.57 -18.24
C LEU A 112 6.11 6.81 -18.69
N LYS A 113 7.03 6.68 -19.66
CA LYS A 113 7.70 7.83 -20.27
C LYS A 113 6.69 8.78 -20.91
N SER A 114 5.80 8.24 -21.75
CA SER A 114 4.77 9.01 -22.43
C SER A 114 3.81 9.66 -21.42
N PHE A 115 3.42 8.93 -20.37
CA PHE A 115 2.58 9.45 -19.30
C PHE A 115 3.28 10.59 -18.54
N HIS A 116 4.54 10.40 -18.15
CA HIS A 116 5.29 11.43 -17.41
C HIS A 116 5.53 12.71 -18.24
N MET A 117 5.76 12.57 -19.56
CA MET A 117 5.83 13.74 -20.44
C MET A 117 4.52 14.53 -20.49
N LYS A 118 3.39 13.83 -20.45
CA LYS A 118 2.06 14.46 -20.45
C LYS A 118 1.67 15.03 -19.09
N TYR A 119 2.11 14.39 -18.01
CA TYR A 119 1.76 14.73 -16.62
C TYR A 119 3.02 14.82 -15.73
N PRO A 120 3.89 15.82 -15.95
CA PRO A 120 5.20 15.89 -15.25
C PRO A 120 5.10 16.11 -13.75
N GLY A 121 3.97 16.62 -13.26
CA GLY A 121 3.72 16.81 -11.83
C GLY A 121 3.34 15.52 -11.08
N ILE A 122 3.01 14.44 -11.79
CA ILE A 122 2.69 13.16 -11.16
C ILE A 122 3.95 12.37 -10.86
N ARG A 123 4.15 12.04 -9.59
CA ARG A 123 5.28 11.22 -9.14
C ARG A 123 4.97 9.74 -9.35
N LEU A 124 5.77 9.05 -10.19
CA LEU A 124 5.67 7.62 -10.40
C LEU A 124 6.63 6.88 -9.47
N LYS A 125 6.09 5.98 -8.63
CA LYS A 125 6.86 5.09 -7.76
C LYS A 125 6.80 3.68 -8.35
N LEU A 126 7.93 3.17 -8.81
CA LEU A 126 8.02 1.83 -9.41
C LEU A 126 8.65 0.86 -8.42
N TYR A 127 8.02 -0.29 -8.29
CA TYR A 127 8.50 -1.38 -7.44
C TYR A 127 8.71 -2.63 -8.29
N ASN A 128 9.93 -3.16 -8.27
CA ASN A 128 10.20 -4.45 -8.89
C ASN A 128 9.74 -5.56 -7.95
N HIS A 129 8.81 -6.38 -8.41
CA HIS A 129 8.20 -7.46 -7.66
C HIS A 129 8.09 -8.72 -8.52
N SER A 130 8.26 -9.90 -7.91
CA SER A 130 7.74 -11.11 -8.52
C SER A 130 6.21 -11.07 -8.60
N THR A 131 5.59 -11.85 -9.50
CA THR A 131 4.13 -11.89 -9.63
C THR A 131 3.38 -12.10 -8.30
N PRO A 132 3.76 -13.06 -7.43
CA PRO A 132 3.11 -13.22 -6.13
C PRO A 132 3.26 -11.99 -5.21
N GLN A 133 4.45 -11.39 -5.18
CA GLN A 133 4.71 -10.20 -4.36
C GLN A 133 3.90 -9.00 -4.86
N ALA A 134 3.78 -8.81 -6.18
CA ALA A 134 2.99 -7.74 -6.76
C ALA A 134 1.49 -7.91 -6.42
N VAL A 135 0.95 -9.11 -6.52
CA VAL A 135 -0.43 -9.41 -6.14
C VAL A 135 -0.69 -9.11 -4.67
N GLU A 136 0.22 -9.49 -3.78
CA GLU A 136 0.09 -9.23 -2.35
C GLU A 136 0.24 -7.73 -2.02
N ALA A 137 1.12 -7.02 -2.72
CA ALA A 137 1.27 -5.57 -2.56
C ALA A 137 0.01 -4.80 -2.99
N VAL A 138 -0.70 -5.23 -4.05
CA VAL A 138 -2.01 -4.66 -4.43
C VAL A 138 -3.07 -5.00 -3.38
N LYS A 139 -3.16 -6.27 -2.92
CA LYS A 139 -4.12 -6.67 -1.88
C LYS A 139 -3.97 -5.89 -0.59
N SER A 140 -2.74 -5.63 -0.18
CA SER A 140 -2.43 -4.88 1.04
C SER A 140 -2.52 -3.36 0.87
N GLY A 141 -2.85 -2.86 -0.34
CA GLY A 141 -2.92 -1.42 -0.62
C GLY A 141 -1.57 -0.71 -0.57
N LYS A 142 -0.46 -1.43 -0.70
CA LYS A 142 0.89 -0.84 -0.79
C LYS A 142 1.15 -0.19 -2.14
N ILE A 143 0.50 -0.68 -3.17
CA ILE A 143 0.54 -0.17 -4.55
C ILE A 143 -0.88 -0.15 -5.11
N GLU A 144 -1.15 0.76 -6.02
CA GLU A 144 -2.48 0.94 -6.62
C GLU A 144 -2.79 -0.15 -7.64
N PHE A 145 -1.81 -0.52 -8.43
CA PHE A 145 -1.93 -1.63 -9.40
C PHE A 145 -0.57 -2.26 -9.71
N ALA A 146 -0.62 -3.42 -10.34
CA ALA A 146 0.59 -4.11 -10.80
C ALA A 146 0.46 -4.57 -12.25
N VAL A 147 1.59 -4.55 -12.96
CA VAL A 147 1.72 -5.13 -14.30
C VAL A 147 2.65 -6.34 -14.20
N VAL A 148 2.08 -7.50 -14.43
CA VAL A 148 2.76 -8.78 -14.23
C VAL A 148 2.62 -9.69 -15.45
N THR A 149 3.52 -10.65 -15.56
CA THR A 149 3.41 -11.71 -16.58
C THR A 149 2.52 -12.84 -16.07
N THR A 150 1.81 -13.51 -16.99
CA THR A 150 1.03 -14.72 -16.70
C THR A 150 1.94 -15.96 -16.71
N PRO A 151 1.56 -17.05 -16.02
CA PRO A 151 0.28 -17.27 -15.34
C PRO A 151 0.16 -16.55 -13.99
N VAL A 152 -1.05 -16.08 -13.68
CA VAL A 152 -1.39 -15.48 -12.39
C VAL A 152 -2.80 -15.90 -11.99
N GLU A 153 -2.93 -16.47 -10.81
CA GLU A 153 -4.23 -16.75 -10.22
C GLU A 153 -4.73 -15.51 -9.48
N MET A 154 -5.97 -15.14 -9.77
CA MET A 154 -6.60 -13.97 -9.19
C MET A 154 -7.87 -14.38 -8.45
N LYS A 155 -8.02 -13.85 -7.24
CA LYS A 155 -9.24 -14.01 -6.43
C LYS A 155 -9.84 -12.63 -6.17
N PRO A 156 -11.18 -12.51 -6.09
CA PRO A 156 -11.81 -11.27 -5.66
C PRO A 156 -11.18 -10.74 -4.36
N PRO A 157 -11.06 -9.40 -4.18
CA PRO A 157 -11.65 -8.33 -5.01
C PRO A 157 -10.81 -7.88 -6.21
N LEU A 158 -9.65 -8.48 -6.47
CA LEU A 158 -8.79 -8.05 -7.58
C LEU A 158 -9.39 -8.37 -8.95
N LYS A 159 -9.14 -7.48 -9.91
CA LYS A 159 -9.51 -7.65 -11.32
C LYS A 159 -8.26 -7.79 -12.17
N LYS A 160 -8.33 -8.60 -13.22
CA LYS A 160 -7.26 -8.78 -14.21
C LYS A 160 -7.70 -8.22 -15.55
N ILE A 161 -6.80 -7.46 -16.19
CA ILE A 161 -6.95 -6.97 -17.55
C ILE A 161 -5.74 -7.46 -18.35
N VAL A 162 -5.97 -8.10 -19.47
CA VAL A 162 -4.89 -8.51 -20.38
C VAL A 162 -4.50 -7.29 -21.23
N LEU A 163 -3.21 -6.90 -21.16
CA LEU A 163 -2.71 -5.72 -21.84
C LEU A 163 -2.04 -6.09 -23.17
N GLN A 164 -1.22 -7.14 -23.18
CA GLN A 164 -0.46 -7.59 -24.34
C GLN A 164 -0.11 -9.07 -24.20
N SER A 165 0.04 -9.77 -25.32
CA SER A 165 0.58 -11.13 -25.38
C SER A 165 1.97 -11.10 -26.02
N PHE A 166 2.90 -11.88 -25.50
CA PHE A 166 4.24 -12.08 -26.07
C PHE A 166 4.63 -13.56 -25.98
N ARG A 167 5.64 -13.96 -26.72
CA ARG A 167 6.20 -15.30 -26.70
C ARG A 167 7.66 -15.23 -26.25
N GLU A 168 8.04 -16.13 -25.38
CA GLU A 168 9.44 -16.36 -25.03
C GLU A 168 9.99 -17.41 -26.00
N ILE A 169 11.20 -17.18 -26.49
CA ILE A 169 11.94 -18.14 -27.32
C ILE A 169 13.29 -18.42 -26.69
N LEU A 170 13.72 -19.66 -26.74
CA LEU A 170 15.08 -20.02 -26.38
C LEU A 170 16.01 -19.60 -27.51
N VAL A 171 17.08 -18.90 -27.17
CA VAL A 171 18.19 -18.58 -28.08
C VAL A 171 19.40 -19.38 -27.59
N GLY A 172 19.97 -20.18 -28.50
CA GLY A 172 21.19 -20.97 -28.26
C GLY A 172 22.44 -20.22 -28.70
#